data_ddf7577ceb5981b7e25e28f304b5fa97
#
_entry.id   ddf7577ceb5981b7e25e28f304b5fa97
#
_cell.length_a   1.000
_cell.length_b   1.000
_cell.length_c   1.000
_cell.angle_alpha   90.00
_cell.angle_beta   90.00
_cell.angle_gamma   90.00
#
_symmetry.space_group_name_H-M   'P 1'
#
loop_
_entity.id
_entity.type
_entity.pdbx_description
1 polymer ?
#
loop_
_entity_poly.entity_id
_entity_poly.type
_entity_poly.pdbx_seq_one_letter_code
_entity_poly.pdbx_strand_id
1 'polypeptide(L)'
;MKEIMAIVRPNLVKKTTDALSSVGFPAMTMTECFGRGKQKGYFAANMPDVVDMEKVIKEGKEMGLYLKYIPKRLISIVVEDADVPLVVGVIMKINRTGKHGDGKIFVLPTEETIRIRTGETGDIAIGN
;
A
#
# COMPACT_ATOMS: atom_id res chain seq x y z
N MET A 1 15.16 1.09 -11.02
CA MET A 1 14.21 1.86 -10.19
C MET A 1 13.04 0.99 -9.78
N LYS A 2 12.56 1.20 -8.58
CA LYS A 2 11.36 0.55 -8.06
C LYS A 2 10.44 1.58 -7.45
N GLU A 3 9.14 1.38 -7.62
CA GLU A 3 8.13 2.09 -6.85
C GLU A 3 7.79 1.24 -5.63
N ILE A 4 7.87 1.87 -4.46
CA ILE A 4 7.45 1.25 -3.21
C ILE A 4 6.13 1.89 -2.81
N MET A 5 5.07 1.10 -2.81
CA MET A 5 3.75 1.52 -2.40
C MET A 5 3.44 0.88 -1.05
N ALA A 6 3.29 1.71 -0.04
CA ALA A 6 3.01 1.24 1.32
C ALA A 6 1.62 1.73 1.76
N ILE A 7 0.79 0.79 2.16
CA ILE A 7 -0.53 1.09 2.72
C ILE A 7 -0.40 0.94 4.24
N VAL A 8 -0.54 2.04 4.95
CA VAL A 8 -0.27 2.12 6.39
C VAL A 8 -1.42 2.78 7.14
N ARG A 9 -1.40 2.66 8.47
CA ARG A 9 -2.38 3.34 9.33
C ARG A 9 -2.16 4.85 9.30
N PRO A 10 -3.24 5.64 9.29
CA PRO A 10 -3.12 7.11 9.28
C PRO A 10 -2.29 7.67 10.44
N ASN A 11 -2.39 7.10 11.61
CA ASN A 11 -1.68 7.59 12.80
C ASN A 11 -0.18 7.31 12.79
N LEU A 12 0.31 6.48 11.88
CA LEU A 12 1.73 6.16 11.74
C LEU A 12 2.40 6.83 10.55
N VAL A 13 1.63 7.58 9.76
CA VAL A 13 2.14 8.26 8.56
C VAL A 13 3.25 9.25 8.89
N LYS A 14 3.01 10.14 9.86
CA LYS A 14 3.99 11.16 10.21
C LYS A 14 5.31 10.54 10.66
N LYS A 15 5.24 9.53 11.51
CA LYS A 15 6.43 8.83 11.99
C LYS A 15 7.16 8.12 10.86
N THR A 16 6.42 7.52 9.93
CA THR A 16 6.99 6.83 8.77
C THR A 16 7.70 7.82 7.83
N THR A 17 7.05 8.93 7.51
CA THR A 17 7.62 9.93 6.61
C THR A 17 8.81 10.65 7.23
N ASP A 18 8.76 10.94 8.53
CA ASP A 18 9.89 11.52 9.25
C ASP A 18 11.09 10.57 9.26
N ALA A 19 10.84 9.28 9.49
CA ALA A 19 11.91 8.28 9.48
C ALA A 19 12.53 8.12 8.08
N LEU A 20 11.71 8.07 7.04
CA LEU A 20 12.21 8.00 5.66
C LEU A 20 13.03 9.23 5.29
N SER A 21 12.57 10.41 5.67
CA SER A 21 13.33 11.66 5.43
C SER A 21 14.67 11.63 6.16
N SER A 22 14.70 11.11 7.38
CA SER A 22 15.92 11.02 8.19
C SER A 22 16.98 10.11 7.60
N VAL A 23 16.58 9.11 6.83
CA VAL A 23 17.52 8.19 6.16
C VAL A 23 17.80 8.58 4.70
N GLY A 24 17.38 9.77 4.28
CA GLY A 24 17.72 10.34 2.98
C GLY A 24 16.65 10.22 1.90
N PHE A 25 15.41 9.89 2.26
CA PHE A 25 14.29 9.75 1.30
C PHE A 25 13.13 10.68 1.64
N PRO A 26 13.30 12.00 1.44
CA PRO A 26 12.26 12.96 1.77
C PRO A 26 11.16 13.09 0.70
N ALA A 27 11.46 12.72 -0.54
CA ALA A 27 10.54 12.90 -1.67
C ALA A 27 9.60 11.71 -1.78
N MET A 28 8.31 11.95 -1.57
CA MET A 28 7.29 10.92 -1.64
C MET A 28 5.92 11.51 -1.94
N THR A 29 5.03 10.69 -2.44
CA THR A 29 3.63 11.05 -2.67
C THR A 29 2.76 10.32 -1.66
N MET A 30 1.76 11.02 -1.13
CA MET A 30 0.84 10.46 -0.15
C MET A 30 -0.60 10.66 -0.61
N THR A 31 -1.40 9.63 -0.44
CA THR A 31 -2.81 9.64 -0.83
C THR A 31 -3.65 9.04 0.30
N GLU A 32 -4.76 9.68 0.59
CA GLU A 32 -5.78 9.08 1.46
C GLU A 32 -6.47 7.95 0.71
N CYS A 33 -6.69 6.86 1.39
CA CYS A 33 -7.38 5.72 0.80
C CYS A 33 -8.18 4.97 1.85
N PHE A 34 -9.03 4.08 1.37
CA PHE A 34 -9.82 3.22 2.23
C PHE A 34 -9.56 1.78 1.82
N GLY A 35 -9.35 0.93 2.81
CA GLY A 35 -9.07 -0.46 2.55
C GLY A 35 -9.81 -1.37 3.51
N ARG A 36 -9.86 -2.62 3.15
CA ARG A 36 -10.30 -3.68 4.04
C ARG A 36 -9.45 -4.91 3.78
N GLY A 37 -9.07 -5.57 4.85
CA GLY A 37 -8.29 -6.78 4.77
C GLY A 37 -9.14 -7.98 4.34
N LYS A 38 -8.46 -9.09 4.14
CA LYS A 38 -9.10 -10.36 3.86
C LYS A 38 -9.82 -10.83 5.11
N GLN A 39 -11.15 -10.80 5.08
CA GLN A 39 -11.99 -11.35 6.14
C GLN A 39 -12.61 -12.65 5.66
N LYS A 40 -13.12 -13.45 6.59
CA LYS A 40 -13.88 -14.65 6.23
C LYS A 40 -15.10 -14.22 5.43
N GLY A 41 -15.05 -14.51 4.14
CA GLY A 41 -16.14 -14.24 3.23
C GLY A 41 -16.96 -15.47 2.94
N TYR A 42 -17.99 -15.28 2.12
CA TYR A 42 -18.73 -16.38 1.54
C TYR A 42 -17.77 -17.17 0.64
N PHE A 43 -17.68 -18.49 0.87
CA PHE A 43 -16.61 -19.28 0.28
C PHE A 43 -16.86 -19.55 -1.20
N ALA A 44 -15.98 -19.04 -2.04
CA ALA A 44 -15.99 -19.29 -3.48
C ALA A 44 -15.93 -20.80 -3.81
N ALA A 45 -15.29 -21.60 -2.98
CA ALA A 45 -15.19 -23.06 -3.15
C ALA A 45 -16.55 -23.76 -3.15
N ASN A 46 -17.56 -23.18 -2.55
CA ASN A 46 -18.91 -23.73 -2.46
C ASN A 46 -19.89 -23.08 -3.43
N MET A 47 -19.40 -22.23 -4.32
CA MET A 47 -20.27 -21.59 -5.31
C MET A 47 -20.61 -22.54 -6.44
N PRO A 48 -21.89 -22.61 -6.85
CA PRO A 48 -22.26 -23.32 -8.07
C PRO A 48 -21.75 -22.59 -9.31
N ASP A 49 -21.63 -23.29 -10.45
CA ASP A 49 -21.17 -22.71 -11.71
C ASP A 49 -22.04 -21.54 -12.18
N VAL A 50 -23.33 -21.58 -11.86
CA VAL A 50 -24.26 -20.48 -12.12
C VAL A 50 -24.54 -19.80 -10.77
N VAL A 51 -24.09 -18.57 -10.63
CA VAL A 51 -24.18 -17.83 -9.37
C VAL A 51 -25.19 -16.71 -9.49
N ASP A 52 -26.22 -16.78 -8.64
CA ASP A 52 -27.08 -15.63 -8.40
C ASP A 52 -26.36 -14.69 -7.39
N MET A 53 -25.74 -13.66 -7.91
CA MET A 53 -24.94 -12.73 -7.10
C MET A 53 -25.77 -11.97 -6.07
N GLU A 54 -27.02 -11.62 -6.39
CA GLU A 54 -27.87 -10.94 -5.42
C GLU A 54 -28.16 -11.81 -4.21
N LYS A 55 -28.43 -13.09 -4.42
CA LYS A 55 -28.63 -14.07 -3.36
C LYS A 55 -27.39 -14.27 -2.53
N VAL A 56 -26.22 -14.41 -3.17
CA VAL A 56 -24.93 -14.57 -2.49
C VAL A 56 -24.63 -13.37 -1.60
N ILE A 57 -24.85 -12.16 -2.10
CA ILE A 57 -24.64 -10.93 -1.35
C ILE A 57 -25.57 -10.87 -0.14
N LYS A 58 -26.85 -11.20 -0.34
CA LYS A 58 -27.83 -11.21 0.74
C LYS A 58 -27.46 -12.22 1.83
N GLU A 59 -27.12 -13.44 1.45
CA GLU A 59 -26.71 -14.49 2.39
C GLU A 59 -25.44 -14.10 3.15
N GLY A 60 -24.49 -13.49 2.47
CA GLY A 60 -23.29 -12.96 3.10
C GLY A 60 -23.59 -11.95 4.18
N LYS A 61 -24.48 -10.99 3.89
CA LYS A 61 -24.91 -9.98 4.88
C LYS A 61 -25.64 -10.61 6.07
N GLU A 62 -26.50 -11.59 5.83
CA GLU A 62 -27.23 -12.30 6.88
C GLU A 62 -26.28 -13.06 7.80
N MET A 63 -25.14 -13.53 7.28
CA MET A 63 -24.09 -14.19 8.06
C MET A 63 -23.19 -13.20 8.82
N GLY A 64 -23.47 -11.90 8.77
CA GLY A 64 -22.70 -10.89 9.48
C GLY A 64 -21.41 -10.48 8.76
N LEU A 65 -21.30 -10.77 7.48
CA LEU A 65 -20.12 -10.42 6.68
C LEU A 65 -20.17 -8.95 6.22
N TYR A 66 -20.32 -8.04 7.17
CA TYR A 66 -20.19 -6.62 6.90
C TYR A 66 -18.74 -6.23 6.89
N LEU A 67 -18.23 -5.95 5.70
CA LEU A 67 -16.87 -5.50 5.51
C LEU A 67 -16.86 -3.98 5.50
N LYS A 68 -16.36 -3.39 6.57
CA LYS A 68 -16.19 -1.94 6.64
C LYS A 68 -14.87 -1.55 6.01
N TYR A 69 -14.89 -0.51 5.20
CA TYR A 69 -13.68 0.14 4.76
C TYR A 69 -13.07 0.95 5.90
N ILE A 70 -11.78 0.81 6.05
CA ILE A 70 -11.01 1.47 7.11
C ILE A 70 -10.13 2.53 6.46
N PRO A 71 -10.06 3.76 7.02
CA PRO A 71 -9.13 4.76 6.53
C PRO A 71 -7.69 4.28 6.60
N LYS A 72 -6.97 4.47 5.51
CA LYS A 72 -5.55 4.15 5.36
C LYS A 72 -4.86 5.29 4.65
N ARG A 73 -3.54 5.22 4.59
CA ARG A 73 -2.73 6.13 3.77
C ARG A 73 -1.87 5.30 2.84
N LEU A 74 -1.81 5.73 1.60
CA LEU A 74 -0.91 5.18 0.60
C LEU A 74 0.29 6.11 0.49
N ILE A 75 1.47 5.58 0.77
CA ILE A 75 2.74 6.27 0.55
C ILE A 75 3.38 5.65 -0.68
N SER A 76 3.74 6.47 -1.66
CA SER A 76 4.43 6.04 -2.86
C SER A 76 5.78 6.74 -2.95
N ILE A 77 6.82 5.97 -3.13
CA ILE A 77 8.19 6.47 -3.27
C ILE A 77 8.92 5.65 -4.33
N VAL A 78 9.59 6.35 -5.25
CA VAL A 78 10.43 5.69 -6.28
C VAL A 78 11.88 5.83 -5.86
N VAL A 79 12.59 4.71 -5.82
CA VAL A 79 13.99 4.66 -5.39
C VAL A 79 14.81 3.79 -6.34
N GLU A 80 16.12 3.91 -6.24
CA GLU A 80 17.04 2.99 -6.92
C GLU A 80 16.91 1.59 -6.33
N ASP A 81 17.19 0.58 -7.12
CA ASP A 81 17.07 -0.82 -6.69
C ASP A 81 17.86 -1.09 -5.41
N ALA A 82 19.05 -0.52 -5.28
CA ALA A 82 19.91 -0.71 -4.12
C ALA A 82 19.31 -0.18 -2.81
N ASP A 83 18.41 0.80 -2.89
CA ASP A 83 17.81 1.45 -1.73
C ASP A 83 16.53 0.75 -1.24
N VAL A 84 15.99 -0.17 -2.02
CA VAL A 84 14.74 -0.86 -1.68
C VAL A 84 14.80 -1.53 -0.29
N PRO A 85 15.84 -2.31 0.06
CA PRO A 85 15.87 -2.95 1.37
C PRO A 85 15.82 -1.96 2.54
N LEU A 86 16.52 -0.83 2.41
CA LEU A 86 16.51 0.19 3.46
C LEU A 86 15.13 0.82 3.63
N VAL A 87 14.53 1.26 2.53
CA VAL A 87 13.21 1.91 2.56
C VAL A 87 12.14 0.95 3.09
N VAL A 88 12.10 -0.27 2.58
CA VAL A 88 11.17 -1.31 3.06
C VAL A 88 11.39 -1.60 4.53
N GLY A 89 12.63 -1.74 4.96
CA GLY A 89 12.98 -2.00 6.35
C GLY A 89 12.50 -0.90 7.29
N VAL A 90 12.67 0.37 6.92
CA VAL A 90 12.20 1.51 7.71
C VAL A 90 10.68 1.49 7.83
N ILE A 91 9.97 1.30 6.74
CA ILE A 91 8.50 1.26 6.74
C ILE A 91 8.01 0.13 7.62
N MET A 92 8.58 -1.05 7.49
CA MET A 92 8.20 -2.20 8.30
C MET A 92 8.45 -1.97 9.79
N LYS A 93 9.60 -1.42 10.14
CA LYS A 93 9.96 -1.18 11.54
C LYS A 93 8.99 -0.24 12.23
N ILE A 94 8.54 0.80 11.54
CA ILE A 94 7.60 1.78 12.10
C ILE A 94 6.18 1.21 12.19
N ASN A 95 5.77 0.42 11.19
CA ASN A 95 4.35 0.06 11.03
C ASN A 95 3.99 -1.33 11.52
N ARG A 96 4.97 -2.19 11.80
CA ARG A 96 4.69 -3.54 12.30
C ARG A 96 4.28 -3.51 13.76
N THR A 97 3.06 -3.92 14.04
CA THR A 97 2.54 -4.12 15.41
C THR A 97 2.31 -5.60 15.72
N GLY A 98 2.26 -6.45 14.69
CA GLY A 98 1.88 -7.85 14.81
C GLY A 98 0.38 -8.08 14.81
N LYS A 99 -0.40 -7.02 14.67
CA LYS A 99 -1.86 -7.09 14.64
C LYS A 99 -2.39 -6.93 13.22
N HIS A 100 -3.60 -7.40 12.99
CA HIS A 100 -4.29 -7.15 11.73
C HIS A 100 -4.44 -5.65 11.48
N GLY A 101 -4.24 -5.24 10.24
CA GLY A 101 -4.33 -3.83 9.87
C GLY A 101 -2.99 -3.12 9.78
N ASP A 102 -1.87 -3.82 9.98
CA ASP A 102 -0.51 -3.24 9.82
C ASP A 102 -0.28 -2.71 8.39
N GLY A 103 -0.98 -3.26 7.41
CA GLY A 103 -0.88 -2.83 6.03
C GLY A 103 -0.03 -3.74 5.17
N LYS A 104 0.30 -3.24 3.99
CA LYS A 104 1.10 -3.98 3.00
C LYS A 104 2.06 -3.05 2.29
N ILE A 105 3.14 -3.62 1.81
CA ILE A 105 4.10 -2.95 0.96
C ILE A 105 4.15 -3.69 -0.38
N PHE A 106 4.00 -2.95 -1.46
CA PHE A 106 4.19 -3.46 -2.82
C PHE A 106 5.45 -2.85 -3.40
N VAL A 107 6.28 -3.68 -4.01
CA VAL A 107 7.48 -3.24 -4.71
C VAL A 107 7.29 -3.55 -6.18
N LEU A 108 7.25 -2.51 -7.00
CA LEU A 108 6.95 -2.62 -8.42
C LEU A 108 8.12 -2.08 -9.25
N PRO A 109 8.40 -2.71 -10.40
CA PRO A 109 9.39 -2.13 -11.31
C PRO A 109 8.87 -0.82 -11.89
N THR A 110 9.76 0.17 -11.96
CA THR A 110 9.51 1.45 -12.63
C THR A 110 10.43 1.51 -13.84
N GLU A 111 9.84 1.53 -15.03
CA GLU A 111 10.61 1.48 -16.27
C GLU A 111 11.35 2.79 -16.54
N GLU A 112 10.68 3.92 -16.26
CA GLU A 112 11.20 5.24 -16.55
C GLU A 112 10.67 6.27 -15.57
N THR A 113 11.49 7.26 -15.25
CA THR A 113 11.10 8.44 -14.48
C THR A 113 11.58 9.66 -15.23
N ILE A 114 10.70 10.64 -15.37
CA ILE A 114 10.98 11.87 -16.10
C ILE A 114 10.65 13.04 -15.18
N ARG A 115 11.61 13.92 -14.93
CA ARG A 115 11.36 15.14 -14.15
C ARG A 115 10.74 16.19 -15.07
N ILE A 116 9.53 16.60 -14.77
CA ILE A 116 8.79 17.54 -15.64
C ILE A 116 9.53 18.87 -15.80
N ARG A 117 10.11 19.39 -14.72
CA ARG A 117 10.79 20.70 -14.76
C ARG A 117 11.99 20.72 -15.70
N THR A 118 12.76 19.64 -15.74
CA THR A 118 14.05 19.62 -16.46
C THR A 118 14.06 18.70 -17.67
N GLY A 119 13.13 17.72 -17.73
CA GLY A 119 13.17 16.67 -18.73
C GLY A 119 14.21 15.58 -18.45
N GLU A 120 14.92 15.66 -17.34
CA GLU A 120 15.87 14.62 -16.95
C GLU A 120 15.18 13.29 -16.72
N THR A 121 15.86 12.19 -17.07
CA THR A 121 15.30 10.84 -17.03
C THR A 121 16.16 9.91 -16.18
N GLY A 122 15.59 8.75 -15.82
CA GLY A 122 16.31 7.72 -15.11
C GLY A 122 16.59 8.07 -13.65
N ASP A 123 17.68 7.54 -13.12
CA ASP A 123 18.03 7.69 -11.70
C ASP A 123 18.26 9.16 -11.31
N ILE A 124 18.73 10.00 -12.23
CA ILE A 124 18.88 11.43 -12.01
C ILE A 124 17.52 12.08 -11.70
N ALA A 125 16.46 11.62 -12.37
CA ALA A 125 15.12 12.18 -12.21
C ALA A 125 14.50 11.87 -10.85
N ILE A 126 14.92 10.82 -10.16
CA ILE A 126 14.46 10.48 -8.82
C ILE A 126 15.37 11.05 -7.72
N GLY A 127 16.56 11.49 -8.07
CA GLY A 127 17.42 12.23 -7.16
C GLY A 127 16.88 13.63 -6.87
N ASN A 128 17.25 14.17 -5.76
CA ASN A 128 16.85 15.53 -5.36
C ASN A 128 17.69 16.61 -6.06
#